data_e17a0ae2200b6ed292309a101af45a24
#
_entry.id   e17a0ae2200b6ed292309a101af45a24
#
_cell.length_a   1.000
_cell.length_b   1.000
_cell.length_c   1.000
_cell.angle_alpha   90.00
_cell.angle_beta   90.00
_cell.angle_gamma   90.00
#
_symmetry.space_group_name_H-M   'P 1'
#
loop_
_entity.id
_entity.type
_entity.pdbx_description
1 polymer ?
#
loop_
_entity_poly.entity_id
_entity_poly.type
_entity_poly.pdbx_seq_one_letter_code
_entity_poly.pdbx_strand_id
1 'polypeptide(L)'
;YLAGRAGKGGESQRKFISNISHDFRSPLTSIKGYVEAILDGTIPVEIQDRYLHIVLSETERLEKLTKGLLTLNTFDDNGYLMEMSDFDINEVIRRTLETFEGRCNERGIRFSLLFDEASLPVHADMEKIQQVLYNLIDNAVKFSRDDSVIYIETLQKREKIFVSVKDTGLGIPQDSLPKIWERFYKTDLSRGKDKKGTGLGLAIVKEIIQAHGENINVVSTQGVGTEFTFTLPCSKNKK
;
A
#
# COMPACT_ATOMS: atom_id res chain seq x y z
N TYR A 1 -17.53 33.35 -11.45
CA TYR A 1 -16.62 32.19 -11.66
C TYR A 1 -15.91 31.70 -10.36
N LEU A 2 -16.31 32.18 -9.18
CA LEU A 2 -15.71 31.79 -7.88
C LEU A 2 -16.55 30.81 -7.04
N ALA A 3 -17.78 30.50 -7.45
CA ALA A 3 -18.68 29.64 -6.67
C ALA A 3 -18.48 28.10 -6.86
N GLY A 4 -17.72 27.68 -7.88
CA GLY A 4 -17.57 26.26 -8.22
C GLY A 4 -16.45 25.49 -7.48
N ARG A 5 -15.52 26.17 -6.79
CA ARG A 5 -14.41 25.53 -6.09
C ARG A 5 -14.70 25.20 -4.61
N ALA A 6 -15.58 25.95 -3.97
CA ALA A 6 -15.96 25.69 -2.56
C ALA A 6 -16.85 24.44 -2.38
N GLY A 7 -17.66 24.08 -3.36
CA GLY A 7 -18.56 22.91 -3.29
C GLY A 7 -17.86 21.56 -3.35
N LYS A 8 -16.83 21.42 -4.20
CA LYS A 8 -16.11 20.15 -4.40
C LYS A 8 -15.25 19.73 -3.19
N GLY A 9 -14.69 20.69 -2.44
CA GLY A 9 -13.93 20.42 -1.22
C GLY A 9 -14.80 19.86 -0.10
N GLY A 10 -15.98 20.43 0.11
CA GLY A 10 -16.90 19.99 1.15
C GLY A 10 -17.50 18.61 0.93
N GLU A 11 -17.82 18.25 -0.31
CA GLU A 11 -18.34 16.91 -0.63
C GLU A 11 -17.25 15.83 -0.48
N SER A 12 -16.03 16.11 -0.93
CA SER A 12 -14.88 15.21 -0.76
C SER A 12 -14.58 14.97 0.72
N GLN A 13 -14.57 16.01 1.55
CA GLN A 13 -14.31 15.92 2.98
C GLN A 13 -15.43 15.15 3.72
N ARG A 14 -16.69 15.37 3.39
CA ARG A 14 -17.82 14.61 3.97
C ARG A 14 -17.75 13.13 3.61
N LYS A 15 -17.46 12.81 2.34
CA LYS A 15 -17.27 11.43 1.86
C LYS A 15 -16.09 10.75 2.57
N PHE A 16 -14.99 11.48 2.78
CA PHE A 16 -13.82 11.01 3.52
C PHE A 16 -14.18 10.65 4.98
N ILE A 17 -14.85 11.56 5.73
CA ILE A 17 -15.28 11.31 7.12
C ILE A 17 -16.28 10.14 7.19
N SER A 18 -17.21 10.05 6.24
CA SER A 18 -18.17 8.95 6.16
C SER A 18 -17.46 7.60 5.95
N ASN A 19 -16.49 7.53 5.04
CA ASN A 19 -15.73 6.32 4.75
C ASN A 19 -14.89 5.89 5.97
N ILE A 20 -14.21 6.84 6.63
CA ILE A 20 -13.49 6.58 7.89
C ILE A 20 -14.43 5.97 8.93
N SER A 21 -15.57 6.63 9.17
CA SER A 21 -16.54 6.18 10.19
C SER A 21 -17.04 4.76 9.92
N HIS A 22 -17.31 4.43 8.66
CA HIS A 22 -17.73 3.10 8.25
C HIS A 22 -16.62 2.06 8.45
N ASP A 23 -15.39 2.36 8.00
CA ASP A 23 -14.28 1.43 8.01
C ASP A 23 -13.71 1.17 9.42
N PHE A 24 -13.97 2.09 10.38
CA PHE A 24 -13.71 1.86 11.80
C PHE A 24 -14.86 1.12 12.49
N ARG A 25 -16.12 1.44 12.18
CA ARG A 25 -17.29 0.83 12.84
C ARG A 25 -17.37 -0.67 12.60
N SER A 26 -17.11 -1.13 11.39
CA SER A 26 -17.21 -2.55 11.03
C SER A 26 -16.30 -3.45 11.89
N PRO A 27 -14.97 -3.24 11.94
CA PRO A 27 -14.08 -4.03 12.80
C PRO A 27 -14.40 -3.90 14.29
N LEU A 28 -14.73 -2.69 14.78
CA LEU A 28 -15.09 -2.49 16.17
C LEU A 28 -16.35 -3.27 16.56
N THR A 29 -17.36 -3.33 15.69
CA THR A 29 -18.57 -4.12 15.92
C THR A 29 -18.25 -5.61 15.97
N SER A 30 -17.39 -6.10 15.08
CA SER A 30 -16.96 -7.50 15.07
C SER A 30 -16.17 -7.87 16.33
N ILE A 31 -15.19 -7.03 16.71
CA ILE A 31 -14.39 -7.23 17.93
C ILE A 31 -15.30 -7.30 19.14
N LYS A 32 -16.16 -6.28 19.30
CA LYS A 32 -17.11 -6.21 20.43
C LYS A 32 -18.01 -7.44 20.48
N GLY A 33 -18.65 -7.80 19.35
CA GLY A 33 -19.59 -8.91 19.31
C GLY A 33 -18.95 -10.26 19.64
N TYR A 34 -17.74 -10.54 19.16
CA TYR A 34 -17.05 -11.77 19.48
C TYR A 34 -16.57 -11.82 20.93
N VAL A 35 -16.07 -10.70 21.46
CA VAL A 35 -15.67 -10.63 22.88
C VAL A 35 -16.89 -10.81 23.81
N GLU A 36 -18.02 -10.16 23.52
CA GLU A 36 -19.26 -10.34 24.28
C GLU A 36 -19.75 -11.79 24.24
N ALA A 37 -19.76 -12.43 23.06
CA ALA A 37 -20.18 -13.81 22.88
C ALA A 37 -19.23 -14.85 23.54
N ILE A 38 -17.97 -14.50 23.73
CA ILE A 38 -17.02 -15.32 24.52
C ILE A 38 -17.33 -15.15 26.03
N LEU A 39 -17.56 -13.92 26.48
CA LEU A 39 -17.78 -13.60 27.89
C LEU A 39 -19.11 -14.16 28.43
N ASP A 40 -20.16 -14.17 27.61
CA ASP A 40 -21.49 -14.68 28.00
C ASP A 40 -21.64 -16.21 27.77
N GLY A 41 -20.59 -16.87 27.27
CA GLY A 41 -20.57 -18.31 27.04
C GLY A 41 -21.31 -18.76 25.77
N THR A 42 -21.79 -17.85 24.94
CA THR A 42 -22.41 -18.17 23.64
C THR A 42 -21.43 -18.92 22.72
N ILE A 43 -20.14 -18.57 22.78
CA ILE A 43 -19.07 -19.28 22.05
C ILE A 43 -18.45 -20.32 22.98
N PRO A 44 -18.61 -21.63 22.68
CA PRO A 44 -18.00 -22.70 23.46
C PRO A 44 -16.47 -22.60 23.51
N VAL A 45 -15.86 -23.03 24.63
CA VAL A 45 -14.42 -22.92 24.89
C VAL A 45 -13.58 -23.56 23.77
N GLU A 46 -14.06 -24.66 23.20
CA GLU A 46 -13.37 -25.46 22.19
C GLU A 46 -13.13 -24.70 20.87
N ILE A 47 -13.90 -23.64 20.62
CA ILE A 47 -13.79 -22.84 19.38
C ILE A 47 -13.42 -21.40 19.63
N GLN A 48 -13.20 -20.98 20.89
CA GLN A 48 -12.85 -19.58 21.24
C GLN A 48 -11.59 -19.10 20.54
N ASP A 49 -10.57 -19.94 20.43
CA ASP A 49 -9.31 -19.59 19.74
C ASP A 49 -9.54 -19.07 18.32
N ARG A 50 -10.44 -19.67 17.58
CA ARG A 50 -10.80 -19.21 16.23
C ARG A 50 -11.36 -17.79 16.25
N TYR A 51 -12.22 -17.46 17.20
CA TYR A 51 -12.83 -16.12 17.30
C TYR A 51 -11.84 -15.09 17.83
N LEU A 52 -10.96 -15.47 18.76
CA LEU A 52 -9.87 -14.63 19.24
C LEU A 52 -8.89 -14.25 18.10
N HIS A 53 -8.59 -15.20 17.18
CA HIS A 53 -7.83 -14.88 15.97
C HIS A 53 -8.54 -13.88 15.05
N ILE A 54 -9.88 -13.92 14.97
CA ILE A 54 -10.64 -12.92 14.22
C ILE A 54 -10.54 -11.56 14.91
N VAL A 55 -10.69 -11.51 16.24
CA VAL A 55 -10.54 -10.27 17.03
C VAL A 55 -9.16 -9.66 16.82
N LEU A 56 -8.10 -10.47 16.91
CA LEU A 56 -6.73 -10.03 16.66
C LEU A 56 -6.57 -9.44 15.26
N SER A 57 -7.08 -10.14 14.26
CA SER A 57 -7.00 -9.68 12.86
C SER A 57 -7.76 -8.37 12.60
N GLU A 58 -8.92 -8.14 13.25
CA GLU A 58 -9.64 -6.88 13.13
C GLU A 58 -8.93 -5.75 13.88
N THR A 59 -8.23 -6.05 14.99
CA THR A 59 -7.39 -5.10 15.71
C THR A 59 -6.20 -4.64 14.87
N GLU A 60 -5.50 -5.58 14.21
CA GLU A 60 -4.41 -5.28 13.28
C GLU A 60 -4.89 -4.42 12.09
N ARG A 61 -6.11 -4.67 11.61
CA ARG A 61 -6.72 -3.84 10.57
C ARG A 61 -6.96 -2.41 11.04
N LEU A 62 -7.45 -2.21 12.28
CA LEU A 62 -7.62 -0.87 12.88
C LEU A 62 -6.28 -0.15 13.03
N GLU A 63 -5.23 -0.86 13.46
CA GLU A 63 -3.89 -0.31 13.55
C GLU A 63 -3.38 0.19 12.19
N LYS A 64 -3.54 -0.61 11.14
CA LYS A 64 -3.16 -0.20 9.77
C LYS A 64 -3.96 1.03 9.28
N LEU A 65 -5.26 1.08 9.58
CA LEU A 65 -6.10 2.24 9.25
C LEU A 65 -5.61 3.50 9.97
N THR A 66 -5.34 3.40 11.26
CA THR A 66 -4.87 4.53 12.07
C THR A 66 -3.52 5.04 11.59
N LYS A 67 -2.54 4.14 11.38
CA LYS A 67 -1.22 4.49 10.85
C LYS A 67 -1.32 5.14 9.46
N GLY A 68 -2.15 4.59 8.57
CA GLY A 68 -2.37 5.13 7.23
C GLY A 68 -2.97 6.54 7.25
N LEU A 69 -3.95 6.79 8.11
CA LEU A 69 -4.56 8.11 8.28
C LEU A 69 -3.58 9.13 8.86
N LEU A 70 -2.79 8.74 9.86
CA LEU A 70 -1.75 9.60 10.43
C LEU A 70 -0.73 9.98 9.35
N THR A 71 -0.26 9.01 8.56
CA THR A 71 0.65 9.28 7.45
C THR A 71 0.05 10.29 6.46
N LEU A 72 -1.20 10.11 6.04
CA LEU A 72 -1.85 11.03 5.09
C LEU A 72 -2.04 12.44 5.66
N ASN A 73 -2.39 12.55 6.96
CA ASN A 73 -2.54 13.86 7.61
C ASN A 73 -1.22 14.62 7.72
N THR A 74 -0.09 13.93 7.91
CA THR A 74 1.22 14.59 7.98
C THR A 74 1.62 15.25 6.65
N PHE A 75 1.12 14.77 5.51
CA PHE A 75 1.36 15.39 4.20
C PHE A 75 0.38 16.53 3.87
N ASP A 76 -0.82 16.54 4.47
CA ASP A 76 -1.82 17.61 4.28
C ASP A 76 -1.42 18.91 5.01
N ASP A 77 -0.68 18.81 6.13
CA ASP A 77 -0.14 19.96 6.86
C ASP A 77 1.18 20.43 6.20
N ASN A 78 1.25 21.69 5.76
CA ASN A 78 2.37 22.35 5.03
C ASN A 78 3.72 22.36 5.78
N GLY A 79 4.11 21.29 6.45
CA GLY A 79 5.30 21.23 7.30
C GLY A 79 5.94 19.88 7.51
N TYR A 80 5.60 18.85 6.70
CA TYR A 80 6.27 17.57 6.84
C TYR A 80 7.75 17.69 6.48
N LEU A 81 8.61 17.58 7.50
CA LEU A 81 10.06 17.54 7.33
C LEU A 81 10.45 16.12 6.92
N MET A 82 10.86 15.95 5.66
CA MET A 82 11.41 14.70 5.14
C MET A 82 12.84 14.51 5.65
N GLU A 83 13.16 13.33 6.15
CA GLU A 83 14.51 12.97 6.58
C GLU A 83 15.31 12.44 5.38
N MET A 84 15.72 13.38 4.51
CA MET A 84 16.44 13.06 3.28
C MET A 84 17.84 12.53 3.59
N SER A 85 18.19 11.37 3.01
CA SER A 85 19.50 10.72 3.18
C SER A 85 19.91 10.01 1.88
N ASP A 86 21.20 9.69 1.77
CA ASP A 86 21.74 8.89 0.68
C ASP A 86 21.77 7.42 1.08
N PHE A 87 21.15 6.54 0.29
CA PHE A 87 21.14 5.10 0.53
C PHE A 87 21.02 4.31 -0.77
N ASP A 88 21.36 3.02 -0.73
CA ASP A 88 21.19 2.10 -1.87
C ASP A 88 19.76 1.58 -1.93
N ILE A 89 19.04 1.91 -3.01
CA ILE A 89 17.64 1.46 -3.21
C ILE A 89 17.56 -0.06 -3.36
N ASN A 90 18.55 -0.72 -3.97
CA ASN A 90 18.55 -2.16 -4.14
C ASN A 90 18.61 -2.89 -2.79
N GLU A 91 19.35 -2.34 -1.83
CA GLU A 91 19.42 -2.87 -0.47
C GLU A 91 18.06 -2.74 0.26
N VAL A 92 17.40 -1.58 0.14
CA VAL A 92 16.07 -1.37 0.73
C VAL A 92 15.04 -2.29 0.11
N ILE A 93 15.10 -2.55 -1.20
CA ILE A 93 14.25 -3.52 -1.88
C ILE A 93 14.47 -4.92 -1.28
N ARG A 94 15.72 -5.40 -1.18
CA ARG A 94 16.01 -6.74 -0.65
C ARG A 94 15.45 -6.92 0.77
N ARG A 95 15.73 -5.97 1.67
CA ARG A 95 15.23 -6.00 3.06
C ARG A 95 13.70 -5.98 3.13
N THR A 96 13.05 -5.22 2.24
CA THR A 96 11.59 -5.19 2.19
C THR A 96 11.04 -6.55 1.77
N LEU A 97 11.65 -7.21 0.78
CA LEU A 97 11.22 -8.52 0.29
C LEU A 97 11.30 -9.63 1.34
N GLU A 98 12.29 -9.60 2.23
CA GLU A 98 12.41 -10.55 3.34
C GLU A 98 11.13 -10.62 4.18
N THR A 99 10.42 -9.49 4.34
CA THR A 99 9.16 -9.44 5.10
C THR A 99 8.00 -10.18 4.44
N PHE A 100 8.13 -10.54 3.17
CA PHE A 100 7.10 -11.23 2.37
C PHE A 100 7.39 -12.72 2.16
N GLU A 101 8.57 -13.23 2.52
CA GLU A 101 9.00 -14.61 2.24
C GLU A 101 7.97 -15.65 2.71
N GLY A 102 7.47 -15.56 3.94
CA GLY A 102 6.50 -16.51 4.48
C GLY A 102 5.23 -16.59 3.63
N ARG A 103 4.62 -15.43 3.33
CA ARG A 103 3.39 -15.35 2.54
C ARG A 103 3.59 -15.78 1.08
N CYS A 104 4.77 -15.51 0.53
CA CYS A 104 5.10 -15.92 -0.82
C CYS A 104 5.31 -17.43 -0.92
N ASN A 105 6.00 -18.02 0.06
CA ASN A 105 6.22 -19.48 0.12
C ASN A 105 4.90 -20.25 0.23
N GLU A 106 3.95 -19.78 1.06
CA GLU A 106 2.62 -20.40 1.21
C GLU A 106 1.82 -20.41 -0.10
N ARG A 107 2.09 -19.48 -1.03
CA ARG A 107 1.37 -19.31 -2.28
C ARG A 107 2.18 -19.65 -3.53
N GLY A 108 3.40 -20.17 -3.39
CA GLY A 108 4.29 -20.48 -4.50
C GLY A 108 4.73 -19.23 -5.29
N ILE A 109 4.59 -18.01 -4.74
CA ILE A 109 4.97 -16.76 -5.41
C ILE A 109 6.48 -16.58 -5.30
N ARG A 110 7.12 -16.21 -6.39
CA ARG A 110 8.56 -15.93 -6.46
C ARG A 110 8.83 -14.49 -6.85
N PHE A 111 9.92 -13.92 -6.35
CA PHE A 111 10.43 -12.63 -6.80
C PHE A 111 11.53 -12.83 -7.84
N SER A 112 11.47 -12.05 -8.92
CA SER A 112 12.52 -11.92 -9.93
C SER A 112 13.09 -10.50 -9.85
N LEU A 113 14.37 -10.38 -9.53
CA LEU A 113 15.04 -9.09 -9.35
C LEU A 113 15.93 -8.81 -10.57
N LEU A 114 15.72 -7.67 -11.21
CA LEU A 114 16.54 -7.17 -12.31
C LEU A 114 17.06 -5.77 -11.95
N PHE A 115 18.28 -5.72 -11.45
CA PHE A 115 18.93 -4.47 -11.08
C PHE A 115 19.95 -4.07 -12.15
N ASP A 116 19.85 -2.83 -12.64
CA ASP A 116 20.73 -2.28 -13.70
C ASP A 116 22.20 -2.25 -13.24
N GLU A 117 22.42 -1.91 -11.98
CA GLU A 117 23.73 -1.86 -11.33
C GLU A 117 23.71 -2.61 -9.99
N ALA A 118 24.87 -3.04 -9.51
CA ALA A 118 24.98 -3.72 -8.23
C ALA A 118 24.52 -2.85 -7.04
N SER A 119 24.75 -1.54 -7.13
CA SER A 119 24.34 -0.54 -6.18
C SER A 119 23.80 0.70 -6.90
N LEU A 120 22.65 1.19 -6.50
CA LEU A 120 22.00 2.38 -7.05
C LEU A 120 21.68 3.38 -5.92
N PRO A 121 22.62 4.29 -5.60
CA PRO A 121 22.43 5.27 -4.55
C PRO A 121 21.40 6.34 -4.96
N VAL A 122 20.41 6.55 -4.10
CA VAL A 122 19.34 7.55 -4.22
C VAL A 122 19.43 8.57 -3.10
N HIS A 123 18.86 9.77 -3.30
CA HIS A 123 18.70 10.79 -2.26
C HIS A 123 17.22 10.94 -1.93
N ALA A 124 16.77 10.37 -0.81
CA ALA A 124 15.35 10.30 -0.45
C ALA A 124 15.18 10.07 1.07
N ASP A 125 13.94 10.13 1.56
CA ASP A 125 13.58 9.66 2.89
C ASP A 125 13.46 8.13 2.87
N MET A 126 14.44 7.44 3.46
CA MET A 126 14.56 5.98 3.40
C MET A 126 13.33 5.26 3.99
N GLU A 127 12.81 5.74 5.13
CA GLU A 127 11.64 5.11 5.78
C GLU A 127 10.38 5.25 4.91
N LYS A 128 10.19 6.41 4.31
CA LYS A 128 9.06 6.65 3.40
C LYS A 128 9.16 5.85 2.12
N ILE A 129 10.37 5.73 1.55
CA ILE A 129 10.56 4.89 0.35
C ILE A 129 10.38 3.41 0.70
N GLN A 130 10.81 2.95 1.87
CA GLN A 130 10.50 1.61 2.33
C GLN A 130 8.99 1.38 2.47
N GLN A 131 8.24 2.38 2.95
CA GLN A 131 6.78 2.33 3.01
C GLN A 131 6.13 2.25 1.62
N VAL A 132 6.66 2.99 0.62
CA VAL A 132 6.23 2.88 -0.78
C VAL A 132 6.43 1.46 -1.30
N LEU A 133 7.63 0.91 -1.16
CA LEU A 133 7.97 -0.44 -1.59
C LEU A 133 7.06 -1.47 -0.93
N TYR A 134 6.90 -1.39 0.40
CA TYR A 134 6.02 -2.29 1.14
C TYR A 134 4.59 -2.27 0.58
N ASN A 135 4.00 -1.09 0.36
CA ASN A 135 2.63 -0.97 -0.15
C ASN A 135 2.48 -1.53 -1.58
N LEU A 136 3.45 -1.28 -2.47
CA LEU A 136 3.42 -1.79 -3.83
C LEU A 136 3.62 -3.32 -3.87
N ILE A 137 4.57 -3.85 -3.11
CA ILE A 137 4.85 -5.28 -3.02
C ILE A 137 3.69 -6.02 -2.33
N ASP A 138 3.10 -5.47 -1.27
CA ASP A 138 1.93 -6.03 -0.60
C ASP A 138 0.74 -6.15 -1.56
N ASN A 139 0.50 -5.14 -2.39
CA ASN A 139 -0.50 -5.19 -3.45
C ASN A 139 -0.16 -6.25 -4.50
N ALA A 140 1.07 -6.31 -4.99
CA ALA A 140 1.52 -7.30 -5.94
C ALA A 140 1.31 -8.73 -5.39
N VAL A 141 1.73 -9.01 -4.15
CA VAL A 141 1.53 -10.32 -3.51
C VAL A 141 0.03 -10.64 -3.35
N LYS A 142 -0.80 -9.69 -2.90
CA LYS A 142 -2.24 -9.90 -2.69
C LYS A 142 -2.99 -10.26 -3.96
N PHE A 143 -2.70 -9.54 -5.04
CA PHE A 143 -3.46 -9.65 -6.28
C PHE A 143 -2.85 -10.60 -7.31
N SER A 144 -1.64 -11.07 -7.08
CA SER A 144 -1.02 -12.15 -7.86
C SER A 144 -1.80 -13.45 -7.78
N ARG A 145 -1.60 -14.30 -8.77
CA ARG A 145 -2.05 -15.69 -8.77
C ARG A 145 -1.07 -16.53 -7.96
N ASP A 146 -1.50 -17.71 -7.51
CA ASP A 146 -0.60 -18.67 -6.90
C ASP A 146 0.38 -19.20 -7.97
N ASP A 147 1.56 -19.66 -7.56
CA ASP A 147 2.64 -20.13 -8.42
C ASP A 147 3.13 -19.13 -9.48
N SER A 148 2.99 -17.82 -9.19
CA SER A 148 3.34 -16.73 -10.10
C SER A 148 4.69 -16.08 -9.77
N VAL A 149 5.11 -15.13 -10.62
CA VAL A 149 6.34 -14.36 -10.44
C VAL A 149 5.98 -12.88 -10.35
N ILE A 150 6.57 -12.19 -9.35
CA ILE A 150 6.56 -10.73 -9.23
C ILE A 150 7.94 -10.24 -9.64
N TYR A 151 7.98 -9.32 -10.61
CA TYR A 151 9.22 -8.73 -11.12
C TYR A 151 9.45 -7.40 -10.42
N ILE A 152 10.70 -7.18 -9.98
CA ILE A 152 11.14 -5.90 -9.42
C ILE A 152 12.38 -5.49 -10.19
N GLU A 153 12.31 -4.32 -10.81
CA GLU A 153 13.36 -3.81 -11.66
C GLU A 153 13.81 -2.44 -11.20
N THR A 154 15.11 -2.18 -11.25
CA THR A 154 15.67 -0.84 -11.06
C THR A 154 16.51 -0.47 -12.27
N LEU A 155 16.34 0.75 -12.77
CA LEU A 155 17.01 1.24 -13.96
C LEU A 155 17.43 2.69 -13.76
N GLN A 156 18.73 2.99 -13.95
CA GLN A 156 19.22 4.36 -13.95
C GLN A 156 19.09 4.98 -15.34
N LYS A 157 18.40 6.11 -15.43
CA LYS A 157 18.35 6.95 -16.64
C LYS A 157 18.70 8.38 -16.28
N ARG A 158 19.88 8.83 -16.71
CA ARG A 158 20.40 10.16 -16.40
C ARG A 158 20.51 10.35 -14.87
N GLU A 159 19.86 11.36 -14.30
CA GLU A 159 19.89 11.70 -12.88
C GLU A 159 18.75 11.06 -12.06
N LYS A 160 18.01 10.11 -12.66
CA LYS A 160 16.89 9.45 -12.01
C LYS A 160 17.02 7.95 -12.03
N ILE A 161 16.56 7.33 -10.95
CA ILE A 161 16.41 5.89 -10.84
C ILE A 161 14.92 5.57 -10.93
N PHE A 162 14.58 4.68 -11.83
CA PHE A 162 13.24 4.11 -12.02
C PHE A 162 13.16 2.82 -11.24
N VAL A 163 12.15 2.66 -10.42
CA VAL A 163 11.85 1.43 -9.69
C VAL A 163 10.50 0.92 -10.13
N SER A 164 10.45 -0.30 -10.64
CA SER A 164 9.24 -0.96 -11.13
C SER A 164 8.91 -2.17 -10.27
N VAL A 165 7.62 -2.34 -9.96
CA VAL A 165 7.05 -3.53 -9.33
C VAL A 165 5.92 -4.03 -10.21
N LYS A 166 6.08 -5.24 -10.77
CA LYS A 166 5.16 -5.82 -11.75
C LYS A 166 4.66 -7.19 -11.30
N ASP A 167 3.36 -7.35 -11.26
CA ASP A 167 2.69 -8.62 -11.04
C ASP A 167 2.01 -9.15 -12.31
N THR A 168 1.71 -10.45 -12.32
CA THR A 168 0.94 -11.13 -13.37
C THR A 168 -0.42 -11.57 -12.85
N GLY A 169 -1.03 -10.73 -12.02
CA GLY A 169 -2.25 -11.02 -11.27
C GLY A 169 -3.54 -10.67 -11.97
N LEU A 170 -4.49 -10.16 -11.19
CA LEU A 170 -5.85 -9.82 -11.65
C LEU A 170 -5.88 -8.59 -12.58
N GLY A 171 -4.88 -7.73 -12.49
CA GLY A 171 -4.90 -6.44 -13.16
C GLY A 171 -5.99 -5.51 -12.62
N ILE A 172 -6.04 -4.30 -13.16
CA ILE A 172 -6.96 -3.22 -12.77
C ILE A 172 -7.84 -2.88 -13.96
N PRO A 173 -9.17 -2.80 -13.79
CA PRO A 173 -10.08 -2.33 -14.83
C PRO A 173 -9.73 -0.90 -15.27
N GLN A 174 -9.86 -0.62 -16.58
CA GLN A 174 -9.49 0.68 -17.18
C GLN A 174 -10.20 1.86 -16.49
N ASP A 175 -11.49 1.71 -16.17
CA ASP A 175 -12.31 2.74 -15.52
C ASP A 175 -11.91 3.00 -14.06
N SER A 176 -11.14 2.10 -13.48
CA SER A 176 -10.62 2.20 -12.11
C SER A 176 -9.26 2.87 -12.03
N LEU A 177 -8.45 2.83 -13.09
CA LEU A 177 -7.08 3.37 -13.10
C LEU A 177 -6.96 4.82 -12.60
N PRO A 178 -7.84 5.76 -12.98
CA PRO A 178 -7.78 7.12 -12.45
C PRO A 178 -8.09 7.22 -10.96
N LYS A 179 -8.87 6.25 -10.43
CA LYS A 179 -9.43 6.28 -9.08
C LYS A 179 -8.59 5.53 -8.04
N ILE A 180 -7.67 4.65 -8.46
CA ILE A 180 -6.87 3.83 -7.52
C ILE A 180 -6.02 4.65 -6.55
N TRP A 181 -5.80 5.93 -6.85
CA TRP A 181 -5.06 6.87 -6.03
C TRP A 181 -5.93 7.60 -4.99
N GLU A 182 -7.27 7.43 -5.08
CA GLU A 182 -8.20 8.03 -4.12
C GLU A 182 -8.17 7.27 -2.79
N ARG A 183 -8.27 7.99 -1.69
CA ARG A 183 -8.33 7.43 -0.33
C ARG A 183 -9.57 6.54 -0.19
N PHE A 184 -9.42 5.33 0.37
CA PHE A 184 -10.47 4.30 0.56
C PHE A 184 -11.04 3.70 -0.73
N TYR A 185 -10.45 3.99 -1.89
CA TYR A 185 -10.91 3.38 -3.13
C TYR A 185 -10.49 1.91 -3.21
N LYS A 186 -11.44 1.06 -3.60
CA LYS A 186 -11.22 -0.36 -3.89
C LYS A 186 -12.02 -0.72 -5.13
N THR A 187 -11.40 -1.47 -6.04
CA THR A 187 -12.10 -2.08 -7.17
C THR A 187 -13.00 -3.21 -6.69
N ASP A 188 -14.03 -3.59 -7.44
CA ASP A 188 -14.91 -4.72 -7.06
C ASP A 188 -14.13 -6.04 -7.01
N LEU A 189 -13.14 -6.21 -7.89
CA LEU A 189 -12.21 -7.34 -7.87
C LEU A 189 -11.37 -7.38 -6.59
N SER A 190 -10.90 -6.23 -6.12
CA SER A 190 -10.13 -6.13 -4.89
C SER A 190 -10.98 -6.37 -3.63
N ARG A 191 -12.25 -5.97 -3.65
CA ARG A 191 -13.21 -6.24 -2.55
C ARG A 191 -13.42 -7.73 -2.33
N GLY A 192 -13.39 -8.53 -3.40
CA GLY A 192 -13.50 -9.99 -3.33
C GLY A 192 -12.27 -10.66 -2.69
N LYS A 193 -11.07 -10.24 -3.08
CA LYS A 193 -9.78 -10.87 -2.66
C LYS A 193 -9.18 -10.24 -1.39
N ASP A 194 -9.30 -8.94 -1.21
CA ASP A 194 -8.76 -8.21 -0.05
C ASP A 194 -9.87 -7.51 0.74
N LYS A 195 -10.70 -8.33 1.42
CA LYS A 195 -11.75 -7.83 2.32
C LYS A 195 -11.21 -6.98 3.47
N LYS A 196 -9.94 -7.21 3.87
CA LYS A 196 -9.27 -6.54 4.99
C LYS A 196 -8.45 -5.33 4.59
N GLY A 197 -8.23 -5.08 3.31
CA GLY A 197 -7.49 -3.92 2.82
C GLY A 197 -8.16 -2.61 3.25
N THR A 198 -7.36 -1.58 3.49
CA THR A 198 -7.82 -0.26 3.93
C THR A 198 -8.19 0.68 2.78
N GLY A 199 -7.66 0.42 1.56
CA GLY A 199 -7.78 1.34 0.43
C GLY A 199 -6.96 2.62 0.57
N LEU A 200 -6.00 2.66 1.53
CA LEU A 200 -5.13 3.81 1.77
C LEU A 200 -3.74 3.62 1.15
N GLY A 201 -3.30 2.38 0.89
CA GLY A 201 -1.92 2.08 0.49
C GLY A 201 -1.44 2.86 -0.74
N LEU A 202 -2.21 2.86 -1.83
CA LEU A 202 -1.83 3.57 -3.07
C LEU A 202 -1.94 5.10 -2.92
N ALA A 203 -2.88 5.61 -2.13
CA ALA A 203 -2.94 7.03 -1.81
C ALA A 203 -1.67 7.46 -1.05
N ILE A 204 -1.22 6.69 -0.06
CA ILE A 204 0.02 6.93 0.69
C ILE A 204 1.23 6.90 -0.26
N VAL A 205 1.31 5.91 -1.15
CA VAL A 205 2.38 5.82 -2.15
C VAL A 205 2.46 7.09 -2.99
N LYS A 206 1.33 7.56 -3.50
CA LYS A 206 1.27 8.78 -4.32
C LYS A 206 1.72 10.01 -3.54
N GLU A 207 1.23 10.21 -2.31
CA GLU A 207 1.60 11.35 -1.47
C GLU A 207 3.11 11.34 -1.15
N ILE A 208 3.68 10.19 -0.79
CA ILE A 208 5.11 10.07 -0.52
C ILE A 208 5.94 10.43 -1.76
N ILE A 209 5.64 9.86 -2.91
CA ILE A 209 6.40 10.11 -4.15
C ILE A 209 6.27 11.57 -4.58
N GLN A 210 5.07 12.16 -4.49
CA GLN A 210 4.86 13.57 -4.79
C GLN A 210 5.59 14.51 -3.81
N ALA A 211 5.66 14.16 -2.51
CA ALA A 211 6.42 14.90 -1.52
C ALA A 211 7.93 14.89 -1.81
N HIS A 212 8.45 13.84 -2.47
CA HIS A 212 9.83 13.80 -2.98
C HIS A 212 10.03 14.62 -4.28
N GLY A 213 8.99 15.25 -4.83
CA GLY A 213 9.04 15.93 -6.13
C GLY A 213 9.16 14.97 -7.31
N GLU A 214 8.79 13.71 -7.11
CA GLU A 214 8.93 12.61 -8.06
C GLU A 214 7.58 12.12 -8.60
N ASN A 215 7.61 11.18 -9.54
CA ASN A 215 6.42 10.68 -10.22
C ASN A 215 6.22 9.19 -9.98
N ILE A 216 4.95 8.78 -9.97
CA ILE A 216 4.54 7.39 -10.02
C ILE A 216 3.53 7.17 -11.13
N ASN A 217 3.69 6.09 -11.88
CA ASN A 217 2.82 5.67 -12.97
C ASN A 217 2.33 4.24 -12.76
N VAL A 218 1.24 3.90 -13.42
CA VAL A 218 0.66 2.56 -13.44
C VAL A 218 0.32 2.16 -14.87
N VAL A 219 0.68 0.94 -15.23
CA VAL A 219 0.24 0.27 -16.44
C VAL A 219 -0.42 -1.03 -16.02
N SER A 220 -1.68 -1.24 -16.41
CA SER A 220 -2.39 -2.44 -16.01
C SER A 220 -3.39 -2.87 -17.07
N THR A 221 -3.54 -4.18 -17.21
CA THR A 221 -4.55 -4.81 -18.05
C THR A 221 -5.28 -5.87 -17.21
N GLN A 222 -6.59 -5.75 -17.13
CA GLN A 222 -7.43 -6.69 -16.38
C GLN A 222 -7.21 -8.13 -16.87
N GLY A 223 -6.98 -9.05 -15.95
CA GLY A 223 -6.69 -10.46 -16.24
C GLY A 223 -5.23 -10.76 -16.61
N VAL A 224 -4.39 -9.74 -16.84
CA VAL A 224 -2.99 -9.90 -17.23
C VAL A 224 -2.03 -9.55 -16.10
N GLY A 225 -2.21 -8.39 -15.43
CA GLY A 225 -1.38 -7.95 -14.33
C GLY A 225 -1.25 -6.44 -14.23
N THR A 226 -0.42 -5.98 -13.30
CA THR A 226 -0.19 -4.55 -13.01
C THR A 226 1.29 -4.27 -12.84
N GLU A 227 1.73 -3.14 -13.37
CA GLU A 227 3.07 -2.60 -13.19
C GLU A 227 2.99 -1.18 -12.65
N PHE A 228 3.57 -0.96 -11.47
CA PHE A 228 3.78 0.36 -10.91
C PHE A 228 5.23 0.76 -11.08
N THR A 229 5.48 1.96 -11.61
CA THR A 229 6.83 2.50 -11.76
C THR A 229 6.92 3.88 -11.11
N PHE A 230 7.87 4.07 -10.20
CA PHE A 230 8.15 5.38 -9.61
C PHE A 230 9.60 5.78 -9.83
N THR A 231 9.87 7.08 -9.67
CA THR A 231 11.21 7.65 -9.85
C THR A 231 11.78 8.15 -8.52
N LEU A 232 13.11 8.13 -8.43
CA LEU A 232 13.88 8.73 -7.34
C LEU A 232 15.07 9.49 -7.93
N PRO A 233 15.54 10.58 -7.30
CA PRO A 233 16.75 11.27 -7.71
C PRO A 233 17.98 10.42 -7.34
N CYS A 234 18.96 10.36 -8.25
CA CYS A 234 20.26 9.79 -7.93
C CYS A 234 20.93 10.59 -6.80
N SER A 235 21.62 9.92 -5.88
CA SER A 235 22.53 10.61 -4.97
C SER A 235 23.64 11.33 -5.76
N LYS A 236 23.94 12.57 -5.36
CA LYS A 236 25.04 13.35 -5.95
C LYS A 236 26.41 12.87 -5.47
N ASN A 237 26.44 12.11 -4.39
CA ASN A 237 27.67 11.52 -3.83
C ASN A 237 27.90 10.13 -4.46
N LYS A 238 28.41 10.06 -5.70
CA LYS A 238 29.00 8.82 -6.21
C LYS A 238 30.30 8.57 -5.44
N LYS A 239 30.27 7.61 -4.51
CA LYS A 239 31.50 7.05 -3.96
C LYS A 239 32.18 6.15 -4.98
#